data_ffaaac1cf50647b737e4f6ed0085eb1a
#
_entry.id   ffaaac1cf50647b737e4f6ed0085eb1a
#
_cell.length_a   1.000
_cell.length_b   1.000
_cell.length_c   1.000
_cell.angle_alpha   90.00
_cell.angle_beta   90.00
_cell.angle_gamma   90.00
#
_symmetry.space_group_name_H-M   'P 1'
#
loop_
_entity.id
_entity.type
_entity.pdbx_description
1 polymer ?
#
loop_
_entity_poly.entity_id
_entity_poly.type
_entity_poly.pdbx_seq_one_letter_code
_entity_poly.pdbx_strand_id
1 'polypeptide(L)'
;MRLPSRSTLALAAAGALASTGTAYLGARNLLVGQASHARTVIPKAWDIPPRADGVYNPGGGPVERWQRGMTVDLHMMIFGDSTATGYGCMSAEEVPGVLIARGLADQTGKRIRLSTKAIVGATSKGVSGQVDAMFVAGPPPDAAVMMFGANDVTALNGISQSARRLGRTVTKLRTRGAVVVVGTCPDLGVITAIPQPLRSLAHSRTVRLARAQAGAVRAAGGTPVPLANLLAPQFRATPELMFSADGFHPSSRAYALAAAQLLVALCDALGQEVHSPVLNLASRAGEPELGAANTRLSAVARLWRRPAPSSSGPSSHQPMGRD
;
A
#
# COMPACT_ATOMS: atom_id res chain seq x y z
N MET A 1 -9.47 -52.48 -34.83
CA MET A 1 -9.11 -51.81 -33.58
C MET A 1 -10.20 -52.05 -32.57
N ARG A 2 -9.97 -52.85 -31.51
CA ARG A 2 -11.02 -53.20 -30.51
C ARG A 2 -11.12 -52.04 -29.52
N LEU A 3 -12.35 -51.53 -29.33
CA LEU A 3 -12.63 -50.52 -28.30
C LEU A 3 -12.38 -51.12 -26.91
N PRO A 4 -11.78 -50.38 -25.96
CA PRO A 4 -11.54 -50.86 -24.62
C PRO A 4 -12.86 -51.16 -23.91
N SER A 5 -12.87 -52.22 -23.09
CA SER A 5 -14.07 -52.61 -22.34
C SER A 5 -14.47 -51.56 -21.29
N ARG A 6 -15.74 -51.51 -20.92
CA ARG A 6 -16.22 -50.57 -19.88
C ARG A 6 -15.46 -50.71 -18.56
N SER A 7 -14.98 -51.92 -18.23
CA SER A 7 -14.16 -52.17 -17.05
C SER A 7 -12.75 -51.58 -17.15
N THR A 8 -12.11 -51.61 -18.34
CA THR A 8 -10.79 -50.98 -18.56
C THR A 8 -10.88 -49.47 -18.51
N LEU A 9 -11.95 -48.87 -19.02
CA LEU A 9 -12.19 -47.41 -18.91
C LEU A 9 -12.45 -46.99 -17.45
N ALA A 10 -13.20 -47.78 -16.69
CA ALA A 10 -13.46 -47.53 -15.28
C ALA A 10 -12.19 -47.63 -14.41
N LEU A 11 -11.31 -48.62 -14.67
CA LEU A 11 -10.01 -48.75 -14.00
C LEU A 11 -9.05 -47.62 -14.36
N ALA A 12 -9.00 -47.19 -15.62
CA ALA A 12 -8.18 -46.06 -16.04
C ALA A 12 -8.66 -44.72 -15.41
N ALA A 13 -9.99 -44.52 -15.32
CA ALA A 13 -10.57 -43.35 -14.65
C ALA A 13 -10.32 -43.37 -13.14
N ALA A 14 -10.43 -44.53 -12.48
CA ALA A 14 -10.11 -44.66 -11.06
C ALA A 14 -8.63 -44.45 -10.78
N GLY A 15 -7.73 -44.95 -11.64
CA GLY A 15 -6.29 -44.69 -11.55
C GLY A 15 -5.93 -43.22 -11.75
N ALA A 16 -6.58 -42.55 -12.71
CA ALA A 16 -6.40 -41.11 -12.94
C ALA A 16 -6.88 -40.24 -11.75
N LEU A 17 -8.03 -40.61 -11.17
CA LEU A 17 -8.57 -39.93 -9.98
C LEU A 17 -7.68 -40.16 -8.74
N ALA A 18 -7.19 -41.40 -8.54
CA ALA A 18 -6.25 -41.70 -7.45
C ALA A 18 -4.93 -40.98 -7.60
N SER A 19 -4.35 -40.93 -8.82
CA SER A 19 -3.09 -40.18 -9.08
C SER A 19 -3.25 -38.68 -8.92
N THR A 20 -4.37 -38.09 -9.36
CA THR A 20 -4.65 -36.66 -9.16
C THR A 20 -4.90 -36.35 -7.68
N GLY A 21 -5.58 -37.22 -6.94
CA GLY A 21 -5.79 -37.09 -5.50
C GLY A 21 -4.45 -37.10 -4.72
N THR A 22 -3.59 -38.09 -5.03
CA THR A 22 -2.27 -38.18 -4.41
C THR A 22 -1.36 -36.98 -4.73
N ALA A 23 -1.36 -36.52 -5.99
CA ALA A 23 -0.61 -35.34 -6.41
C ALA A 23 -1.12 -34.08 -5.71
N TYR A 24 -2.44 -33.92 -5.57
CA TYR A 24 -3.04 -32.81 -4.84
C TYR A 24 -2.66 -32.80 -3.36
N LEU A 25 -2.74 -33.97 -2.69
CA LEU A 25 -2.34 -34.09 -1.28
C LEU A 25 -0.84 -33.81 -1.08
N GLY A 26 0.00 -34.30 -1.98
CA GLY A 26 1.44 -34.03 -1.97
C GLY A 26 1.76 -32.54 -2.13
N ALA A 27 1.15 -31.88 -3.10
CA ALA A 27 1.30 -30.44 -3.32
C ALA A 27 0.79 -29.63 -2.12
N ARG A 28 -0.37 -29.98 -1.58
CA ARG A 28 -0.93 -29.36 -0.38
C ARG A 28 0.00 -29.49 0.83
N ASN A 29 0.51 -30.70 1.09
CA ASN A 29 1.42 -30.94 2.21
C ASN A 29 2.72 -30.20 2.05
N LEU A 30 3.28 -30.13 0.84
CA LEU A 30 4.46 -29.31 0.54
C LEU A 30 4.21 -27.83 0.89
N LEU A 31 3.11 -27.24 0.42
CA LEU A 31 2.78 -25.84 0.67
C LEU A 31 2.53 -25.56 2.15
N VAL A 32 1.84 -26.46 2.86
CA VAL A 32 1.63 -26.35 4.31
C VAL A 32 2.97 -26.43 5.05
N GLY A 33 3.84 -27.36 4.68
CA GLY A 33 5.19 -27.48 5.24
C GLY A 33 6.02 -26.20 5.01
N GLN A 34 6.00 -25.66 3.80
CA GLN A 34 6.68 -24.40 3.45
C GLN A 34 6.10 -23.21 4.22
N ALA A 35 4.79 -23.11 4.37
CA ALA A 35 4.16 -22.06 5.18
C ALA A 35 4.51 -22.18 6.66
N SER A 36 4.60 -23.40 7.19
CA SER A 36 5.06 -23.66 8.55
C SER A 36 6.51 -23.23 8.72
N HIS A 37 7.38 -23.66 7.82
CA HIS A 37 8.80 -23.25 7.83
C HIS A 37 8.96 -21.72 7.74
N ALA A 38 8.27 -21.05 6.84
CA ALA A 38 8.31 -19.59 6.75
C ALA A 38 7.92 -18.92 8.07
N ARG A 39 6.93 -19.44 8.81
CA ARG A 39 6.52 -18.93 10.12
C ARG A 39 7.56 -19.16 11.22
N THR A 40 8.47 -20.13 11.09
CA THR A 40 9.57 -20.35 12.03
C THR A 40 10.78 -19.46 11.74
N VAL A 41 11.00 -19.14 10.44
CA VAL A 41 12.12 -18.29 10.00
C VAL A 41 11.79 -16.80 10.14
N ILE A 42 10.56 -16.41 9.82
CA ILE A 42 10.10 -15.03 9.98
C ILE A 42 9.69 -14.80 11.43
N PRO A 43 10.39 -13.94 12.18
CA PRO A 43 10.07 -13.67 13.57
C PRO A 43 8.64 -13.12 13.73
N LYS A 44 8.01 -13.44 14.84
CA LYS A 44 6.73 -12.81 15.18
C LYS A 44 6.97 -11.35 15.55
N ALA A 45 6.06 -10.48 15.09
CA ALA A 45 6.09 -9.06 15.37
C ALA A 45 5.66 -8.78 16.83
N TRP A 46 6.61 -8.85 17.76
CA TRP A 46 6.37 -8.57 19.19
C TRP A 46 6.76 -7.14 19.60
N ASP A 47 7.63 -6.48 18.82
CA ASP A 47 8.10 -5.15 19.14
C ASP A 47 7.00 -4.12 18.95
N ILE A 48 7.05 -3.07 19.75
CA ILE A 48 6.14 -1.94 19.63
C ILE A 48 6.78 -0.93 18.67
N PRO A 49 6.16 -0.67 17.49
CA PRO A 49 6.69 0.33 16.56
C PRO A 49 6.81 1.71 17.22
N PRO A 50 7.85 2.50 16.88
CA PRO A 50 8.00 3.85 17.38
C PRO A 50 6.77 4.69 17.07
N ARG A 51 6.31 5.48 18.04
CA ARG A 51 5.17 6.39 17.86
C ARG A 51 5.63 7.82 17.87
N ALA A 52 5.12 8.60 16.95
CA ALA A 52 5.34 10.03 16.89
C ALA A 52 4.07 10.77 16.44
N ASP A 53 2.92 10.38 17.02
CA ASP A 53 1.67 11.14 16.85
C ASP A 53 1.85 12.53 17.45
N GLY A 54 1.53 13.57 16.69
CA GLY A 54 1.74 14.95 17.10
C GLY A 54 1.46 15.94 16.00
N VAL A 55 1.97 17.14 16.15
CA VAL A 55 1.87 18.23 15.17
C VAL A 55 3.25 18.48 14.58
N TYR A 56 3.30 18.47 13.24
CA TYR A 56 4.47 18.68 12.42
C TYR A 56 4.39 20.05 11.76
N ASN A 57 5.41 20.89 12.00
CA ASN A 57 5.51 22.22 11.44
C ASN A 57 6.32 22.21 10.14
N PRO A 58 6.06 23.15 9.20
CA PRO A 58 6.92 23.37 8.04
C PRO A 58 8.34 23.71 8.44
N GLY A 59 9.32 23.33 7.61
CA GLY A 59 10.74 23.60 7.87
C GLY A 59 11.38 22.69 8.91
N GLY A 60 10.70 21.67 9.38
CA GLY A 60 11.22 20.68 10.35
C GLY A 60 11.02 21.09 11.80
N GLY A 61 11.96 20.67 12.67
CA GLY A 61 11.87 20.92 14.10
C GLY A 61 11.25 19.75 14.89
N PRO A 62 11.19 19.84 16.23
CA PRO A 62 10.66 18.80 17.08
C PRO A 62 9.16 18.63 16.88
N VAL A 63 8.68 17.40 17.09
CA VAL A 63 7.25 17.09 17.07
C VAL A 63 6.58 17.72 18.29
N GLU A 64 5.53 18.50 18.07
CA GLU A 64 4.73 19.04 19.15
C GLU A 64 3.67 18.02 19.58
N ARG A 65 3.55 17.77 20.88
CA ARG A 65 2.46 16.93 21.39
C ARG A 65 1.12 17.63 21.17
N TRP A 66 0.24 17.00 20.39
CA TRP A 66 -1.08 17.56 20.16
C TRP A 66 -1.90 17.68 21.47
N GLN A 67 -2.53 18.81 21.66
CA GLN A 67 -3.44 19.11 22.76
C GLN A 67 -4.78 19.61 22.21
N ARG A 68 -5.84 19.36 22.94
CA ARG A 68 -7.17 19.85 22.55
C ARG A 68 -7.18 21.38 22.51
N GLY A 69 -7.67 21.94 21.41
CA GLY A 69 -7.66 23.39 21.17
C GLY A 69 -6.49 23.92 20.38
N MET A 70 -5.45 23.10 20.10
CA MET A 70 -4.37 23.49 19.18
C MET A 70 -4.92 23.68 17.77
N THR A 71 -4.55 24.82 17.15
CA THR A 71 -4.84 25.07 15.74
C THR A 71 -3.91 24.25 14.87
N VAL A 72 -4.49 23.46 13.94
CA VAL A 72 -3.79 22.71 12.90
C VAL A 72 -4.50 22.98 11.59
N ASP A 73 -3.75 23.00 10.50
CA ASP A 73 -4.31 23.29 9.18
C ASP A 73 -4.86 22.04 8.50
N LEU A 74 -4.30 20.85 8.85
CA LEU A 74 -4.73 19.60 8.29
C LEU A 74 -4.49 18.45 9.29
N HIS A 75 -5.51 17.63 9.49
CA HIS A 75 -5.40 16.40 10.28
C HIS A 75 -5.24 15.19 9.35
N MET A 76 -4.06 14.59 9.34
CA MET A 76 -3.77 13.37 8.61
C MET A 76 -3.85 12.16 9.55
N MET A 77 -4.56 11.12 9.13
CA MET A 77 -4.56 9.84 9.82
C MET A 77 -3.97 8.73 8.96
N ILE A 78 -3.20 7.83 9.59
CA ILE A 78 -2.69 6.63 8.94
C ILE A 78 -3.38 5.39 9.50
N PHE A 79 -3.87 4.54 8.60
CA PHE A 79 -4.56 3.28 8.90
C PHE A 79 -3.82 2.12 8.21
N GLY A 80 -3.90 0.95 8.77
CA GLY A 80 -3.31 -0.22 8.12
C GLY A 80 -2.79 -1.27 9.10
N ASP A 81 -1.78 -1.96 8.64
CA ASP A 81 -1.13 -3.05 9.38
C ASP A 81 0.27 -2.66 9.90
N SER A 82 1.16 -3.64 10.05
CA SER A 82 2.54 -3.42 10.49
C SER A 82 3.31 -2.47 9.57
N THR A 83 3.02 -2.45 8.28
CA THR A 83 3.67 -1.53 7.34
C THR A 83 3.27 -0.07 7.57
N ALA A 84 2.03 0.17 7.97
CA ALA A 84 1.54 1.51 8.30
C ALA A 84 2.01 1.98 9.68
N THR A 85 2.28 1.04 10.62
CA THR A 85 2.86 1.39 11.93
C THR A 85 4.35 1.69 11.86
N GLY A 86 5.04 1.36 10.76
CA GLY A 86 6.49 1.45 10.67
C GLY A 86 7.20 0.35 11.47
N TYR A 87 6.65 -0.87 11.48
CA TYR A 87 7.29 -2.00 12.16
C TYR A 87 8.68 -2.28 11.54
N GLY A 88 9.71 -2.38 12.39
CA GLY A 88 11.10 -2.52 11.95
C GLY A 88 11.88 -1.20 11.89
N CYS A 89 11.22 -0.04 12.08
CA CYS A 89 11.89 1.24 12.26
C CYS A 89 12.52 1.32 13.66
N MET A 90 13.70 1.92 13.74
CA MET A 90 14.43 2.10 15.01
C MET A 90 14.06 3.42 15.69
N SER A 91 13.59 4.40 14.94
CA SER A 91 13.19 5.72 15.43
C SER A 91 11.85 6.16 14.87
N ALA A 92 11.21 7.10 15.55
CA ALA A 92 9.96 7.68 15.10
C ALA A 92 10.09 8.44 13.76
N GLU A 93 11.25 9.03 13.50
CA GLU A 93 11.52 9.79 12.28
C GLU A 93 11.54 8.93 11.01
N GLU A 94 11.72 7.60 11.15
CA GLU A 94 11.74 6.64 10.06
C GLU A 94 10.36 6.08 9.71
N VAL A 95 9.37 6.31 10.59
CA VAL A 95 8.02 5.77 10.43
C VAL A 95 7.34 6.42 9.21
N PRO A 96 6.71 5.64 8.30
CA PRO A 96 6.14 6.18 7.08
C PRO A 96 5.10 7.28 7.32
N GLY A 97 4.31 7.19 8.38
CA GLY A 97 3.36 8.25 8.76
C GLY A 97 4.03 9.57 9.08
N VAL A 98 5.17 9.53 9.78
CA VAL A 98 5.99 10.71 10.13
C VAL A 98 6.62 11.31 8.88
N LEU A 99 7.22 10.47 8.03
CA LEU A 99 7.83 10.93 6.77
C LEU A 99 6.81 11.64 5.87
N ILE A 100 5.59 11.10 5.78
CA ILE A 100 4.51 11.72 5.00
C ILE A 100 4.05 13.02 5.66
N ALA A 101 3.87 13.06 7.01
CA ALA A 101 3.42 14.26 7.70
C ALA A 101 4.43 15.41 7.60
N ARG A 102 5.74 15.13 7.77
CA ARG A 102 6.81 16.12 7.57
C ARG A 102 6.87 16.60 6.13
N GLY A 103 6.90 15.67 5.19
CA GLY A 103 6.91 16.02 3.77
C GLY A 103 5.69 16.86 3.38
N LEU A 104 4.51 16.53 3.89
CA LEU A 104 3.29 17.29 3.61
C LEU A 104 3.36 18.69 4.23
N ALA A 105 3.88 18.82 5.46
CA ALA A 105 4.08 20.12 6.10
C ALA A 105 5.04 21.00 5.28
N ASP A 106 6.17 20.45 4.85
CA ASP A 106 7.17 21.15 4.06
C ASP A 106 6.64 21.57 2.67
N GLN A 107 5.85 20.70 2.00
CA GLN A 107 5.30 20.99 0.67
C GLN A 107 4.16 22.00 0.71
N THR A 108 3.37 22.02 1.79
CA THR A 108 2.16 22.84 1.85
C THR A 108 2.33 24.11 2.67
N GLY A 109 3.41 24.22 3.45
CA GLY A 109 3.59 25.30 4.43
C GLY A 109 2.60 25.22 5.61
N LYS A 110 1.93 24.07 5.81
CA LYS A 110 0.84 23.88 6.78
C LYS A 110 1.30 23.09 8.00
N ARG A 111 0.65 23.36 9.13
CA ARG A 111 0.80 22.56 10.36
C ARG A 111 -0.03 21.28 10.24
N ILE A 112 0.64 20.13 10.22
CA ILE A 112 0.03 18.83 10.00
C ILE A 112 -0.09 18.06 11.32
N ARG A 113 -1.31 17.74 11.76
CA ARG A 113 -1.52 16.79 12.84
C ARG A 113 -1.49 15.36 12.29
N LEU A 114 -0.60 14.53 12.82
CA LEU A 114 -0.57 13.09 12.54
C LEU A 114 -1.27 12.30 13.67
N SER A 115 -2.11 11.34 13.29
CA SER A 115 -2.67 10.34 14.19
C SER A 115 -2.57 8.94 13.59
N THR A 116 -1.89 8.02 14.27
CA THR A 116 -1.73 6.64 13.83
C THR A 116 -2.85 5.76 14.40
N LYS A 117 -3.61 5.12 13.53
CA LYS A 117 -4.68 4.16 13.88
C LYS A 117 -4.34 2.74 13.45
N ALA A 118 -3.23 2.56 12.74
CA ALA A 118 -2.73 1.27 12.27
C ALA A 118 -2.45 0.30 13.44
N ILE A 119 -2.68 -0.99 13.19
CA ILE A 119 -2.49 -2.06 14.17
C ILE A 119 -1.75 -3.21 13.47
N VAL A 120 -0.64 -3.65 14.06
CA VAL A 120 0.16 -4.78 13.56
C VAL A 120 -0.75 -6.00 13.36
N GLY A 121 -0.60 -6.70 12.23
CA GLY A 121 -1.40 -7.88 11.91
C GLY A 121 -2.79 -7.59 11.33
N ALA A 122 -3.20 -6.34 11.18
CA ALA A 122 -4.52 -6.01 10.66
C ALA A 122 -4.71 -6.49 9.23
N THR A 123 -5.88 -7.10 8.95
CA THR A 123 -6.37 -7.42 7.62
C THR A 123 -7.34 -6.32 7.16
N SER A 124 -7.89 -6.44 5.96
CA SER A 124 -8.95 -5.55 5.46
C SER A 124 -10.13 -5.40 6.43
N LYS A 125 -10.45 -6.45 7.22
CA LYS A 125 -11.46 -6.39 8.28
C LYS A 125 -11.00 -5.51 9.45
N GLY A 126 -9.74 -5.68 9.87
CA GLY A 126 -9.15 -4.86 10.93
C GLY A 126 -9.10 -3.38 10.55
N VAL A 127 -8.66 -3.07 9.32
CA VAL A 127 -8.60 -1.68 8.82
C VAL A 127 -10.00 -1.04 8.75
N SER A 128 -11.03 -1.77 8.34
CA SER A 128 -12.41 -1.28 8.43
C SER A 128 -12.80 -0.95 9.87
N GLY A 129 -12.44 -1.82 10.83
CA GLY A 129 -12.69 -1.59 12.26
C GLY A 129 -11.93 -0.38 12.81
N GLN A 130 -10.69 -0.11 12.36
CA GLN A 130 -9.93 1.09 12.72
C GLN A 130 -10.68 2.37 12.34
N VAL A 131 -11.23 2.40 11.11
CA VAL A 131 -12.01 3.54 10.62
C VAL A 131 -13.33 3.68 11.37
N ASP A 132 -14.02 2.58 11.65
CA ASP A 132 -15.26 2.60 12.41
C ASP A 132 -15.02 3.12 13.85
N ALA A 133 -13.97 2.65 14.51
CA ALA A 133 -13.56 3.12 15.84
C ALA A 133 -13.17 4.61 15.84
N MET A 134 -12.51 5.08 14.78
CA MET A 134 -12.15 6.50 14.63
C MET A 134 -13.40 7.38 14.58
N PHE A 135 -14.45 6.99 13.87
CA PHE A 135 -15.69 7.75 13.80
C PHE A 135 -16.44 7.83 15.15
N VAL A 136 -16.22 6.85 16.02
CA VAL A 136 -16.75 6.90 17.40
C VAL A 136 -15.90 7.81 18.29
N ALA A 137 -14.58 7.82 18.07
CA ALA A 137 -13.63 8.52 18.93
C ALA A 137 -13.51 10.04 18.65
N GLY A 138 -13.91 10.49 17.44
CA GLY A 138 -13.73 11.89 17.07
C GLY A 138 -14.07 12.22 15.61
N PRO A 139 -13.77 13.46 15.18
CA PRO A 139 -14.03 13.89 13.82
C PRO A 139 -13.20 13.12 12.81
N PRO A 140 -13.68 13.00 11.55
CA PRO A 140 -12.89 12.44 10.46
C PRO A 140 -11.63 13.25 10.20
N PRO A 141 -10.58 12.65 9.62
CA PRO A 141 -9.41 13.39 9.16
C PRO A 141 -9.72 14.17 7.87
N ASP A 142 -8.90 15.18 7.58
CA ASP A 142 -8.87 15.83 6.27
C ASP A 142 -8.21 14.95 5.22
N ALA A 143 -7.18 14.18 5.65
CA ALA A 143 -6.45 13.25 4.81
C ALA A 143 -6.28 11.88 5.51
N ALA A 144 -6.50 10.80 4.78
CA ALA A 144 -6.30 9.43 5.24
C ALA A 144 -5.32 8.69 4.33
N VAL A 145 -4.28 8.12 4.91
CA VAL A 145 -3.35 7.23 4.22
C VAL A 145 -3.56 5.81 4.72
N MET A 146 -3.61 4.84 3.81
CA MET A 146 -3.78 3.43 4.17
C MET A 146 -2.66 2.58 3.58
N MET A 147 -2.08 1.67 4.38
CA MET A 147 -1.07 0.71 3.94
C MET A 147 -1.37 -0.65 4.57
N PHE A 148 -1.77 -1.63 3.76
CA PHE A 148 -2.07 -3.00 4.24
C PHE A 148 -2.30 -3.96 3.08
N GLY A 149 -2.37 -5.26 3.40
CA GLY A 149 -2.76 -6.29 2.44
C GLY A 149 -1.99 -7.59 2.60
N ALA A 150 -0.76 -7.56 3.09
CA ALA A 150 0.04 -8.75 3.31
C ALA A 150 -0.69 -9.77 4.21
N ASN A 151 -1.37 -9.30 5.26
CA ASN A 151 -2.13 -10.15 6.18
C ASN A 151 -3.38 -10.76 5.54
N ASP A 152 -4.03 -10.11 4.56
CA ASP A 152 -5.12 -10.72 3.79
C ASP A 152 -4.60 -11.86 2.89
N VAL A 153 -3.38 -11.72 2.34
CA VAL A 153 -2.74 -12.77 1.54
C VAL A 153 -2.38 -13.97 2.40
N THR A 154 -1.69 -13.77 3.52
CA THR A 154 -1.23 -14.83 4.42
C THR A 154 -2.38 -15.53 5.16
N ALA A 155 -3.46 -14.81 5.47
CA ALA A 155 -4.69 -15.37 6.04
C ALA A 155 -5.60 -16.03 4.99
N LEU A 156 -5.21 -16.03 3.71
CA LEU A 156 -5.99 -16.57 2.59
C LEU A 156 -7.39 -15.95 2.46
N ASN A 157 -7.58 -14.71 2.86
CA ASN A 157 -8.84 -13.99 2.74
C ASN A 157 -9.27 -13.87 1.27
N GLY A 158 -10.57 -13.91 0.99
CA GLY A 158 -11.10 -13.78 -0.37
C GLY A 158 -10.74 -12.42 -0.97
N ILE A 159 -10.06 -12.40 -2.13
CA ILE A 159 -9.55 -11.17 -2.80
C ILE A 159 -10.68 -10.16 -3.02
N SER A 160 -11.79 -10.61 -3.63
CA SER A 160 -12.95 -9.75 -3.91
C SER A 160 -13.60 -9.23 -2.62
N GLN A 161 -13.60 -10.03 -1.55
CA GLN A 161 -14.16 -9.62 -0.27
C GLN A 161 -13.28 -8.55 0.41
N SER A 162 -11.95 -8.74 0.41
CA SER A 162 -10.99 -7.77 0.94
C SER A 162 -11.06 -6.45 0.17
N ALA A 163 -11.11 -6.49 -1.17
CA ALA A 163 -11.24 -5.30 -2.00
C ALA A 163 -12.58 -4.57 -1.79
N ARG A 164 -13.71 -5.30 -1.67
CA ARG A 164 -15.02 -4.69 -1.36
C ARG A 164 -15.06 -4.02 0.01
N ARG A 165 -14.41 -4.61 1.04
CA ARG A 165 -14.28 -3.97 2.36
C ARG A 165 -13.50 -2.68 2.25
N LEU A 166 -12.36 -2.70 1.56
CA LEU A 166 -11.55 -1.50 1.33
C LEU A 166 -12.36 -0.42 0.61
N GLY A 167 -13.04 -0.73 -0.49
CA GLY A 167 -13.87 0.23 -1.21
C GLY A 167 -14.91 0.89 -0.30
N ARG A 168 -15.64 0.11 0.52
CA ARG A 168 -16.59 0.65 1.50
C ARG A 168 -15.93 1.53 2.55
N THR A 169 -14.74 1.16 3.01
CA THR A 169 -13.96 1.95 3.99
C THR A 169 -13.53 3.28 3.40
N VAL A 170 -13.04 3.28 2.16
CA VAL A 170 -12.70 4.50 1.41
C VAL A 170 -13.93 5.37 1.20
N THR A 171 -15.07 4.80 0.77
CA THR A 171 -16.32 5.55 0.62
C THR A 171 -16.74 6.23 1.91
N LYS A 172 -16.67 5.53 3.07
CA LYS A 172 -17.01 6.13 4.38
C LYS A 172 -16.17 7.38 4.70
N LEU A 173 -14.88 7.36 4.39
CA LEU A 173 -13.99 8.51 4.60
C LEU A 173 -14.25 9.62 3.58
N ARG A 174 -14.40 9.27 2.30
CA ARG A 174 -14.67 10.22 1.23
C ARG A 174 -15.99 10.97 1.42
N THR A 175 -17.05 10.30 1.86
CA THR A 175 -18.35 10.92 2.15
C THR A 175 -18.32 11.89 3.34
N ARG A 176 -17.26 11.85 4.14
CA ARG A 176 -17.01 12.79 5.25
C ARG A 176 -15.95 13.84 4.89
N GLY A 177 -15.61 13.98 3.62
CA GLY A 177 -14.71 15.01 3.11
C GLY A 177 -13.23 14.65 3.10
N ALA A 178 -12.82 13.50 3.66
CA ALA A 178 -11.41 13.12 3.71
C ALA A 178 -10.85 12.84 2.32
N VAL A 179 -9.65 13.34 2.01
CA VAL A 179 -8.83 12.84 0.90
C VAL A 179 -8.24 11.48 1.30
N VAL A 180 -8.35 10.48 0.43
CA VAL A 180 -7.91 9.11 0.76
C VAL A 180 -6.90 8.60 -0.24
N VAL A 181 -5.70 8.25 0.24
CA VAL A 181 -4.62 7.62 -0.53
C VAL A 181 -4.37 6.22 0.04
N VAL A 182 -4.27 5.23 -0.84
CA VAL A 182 -4.08 3.83 -0.44
C VAL A 182 -2.85 3.24 -1.14
N GLY A 183 -1.82 2.93 -0.37
CA GLY A 183 -0.76 2.02 -0.81
C GLY A 183 -1.33 0.61 -0.91
N THR A 184 -1.38 0.08 -2.15
CA THR A 184 -1.93 -1.27 -2.36
C THR A 184 -0.97 -2.34 -1.85
N CYS A 185 -1.48 -3.55 -1.65
CA CYS A 185 -0.76 -4.69 -1.08
C CYS A 185 0.67 -4.81 -1.65
N PRO A 186 1.71 -4.89 -0.80
CA PRO A 186 3.09 -5.08 -1.22
C PRO A 186 3.31 -6.46 -1.86
N ASP A 187 4.37 -6.64 -2.65
CA ASP A 187 4.68 -7.91 -3.31
C ASP A 187 5.36 -8.89 -2.34
N LEU A 188 4.64 -9.87 -1.84
CA LEU A 188 5.24 -10.93 -1.00
C LEU A 188 6.18 -11.87 -1.78
N GLY A 189 6.18 -11.80 -3.10
CA GLY A 189 7.09 -12.57 -3.95
C GLY A 189 8.55 -12.12 -3.89
N VAL A 190 8.83 -10.96 -3.31
CA VAL A 190 10.20 -10.47 -3.11
C VAL A 190 10.84 -11.02 -1.83
N ILE A 191 10.07 -11.64 -0.93
CA ILE A 191 10.53 -12.15 0.37
C ILE A 191 11.25 -13.47 0.15
N THR A 192 12.58 -13.46 0.27
CA THR A 192 13.43 -14.64 0.02
C THR A 192 13.27 -15.73 1.06
N ALA A 193 12.88 -15.40 2.28
CA ALA A 193 12.58 -16.34 3.36
C ALA A 193 11.37 -17.25 3.06
N ILE A 194 10.53 -16.91 2.09
CA ILE A 194 9.43 -17.76 1.63
C ILE A 194 9.97 -18.71 0.54
N PRO A 195 9.95 -20.04 0.76
CA PRO A 195 10.50 -20.99 -0.23
C PRO A 195 9.59 -21.13 -1.46
N GLN A 196 10.18 -21.64 -2.58
CA GLN A 196 9.44 -22.02 -3.78
C GLN A 196 8.78 -23.39 -3.60
N PRO A 197 7.56 -23.62 -4.15
CA PRO A 197 6.74 -22.73 -4.99
C PRO A 197 5.83 -21.76 -4.22
N LEU A 198 5.77 -21.79 -2.88
CA LEU A 198 4.88 -20.95 -2.07
C LEU A 198 5.09 -19.46 -2.36
N ARG A 199 6.35 -19.02 -2.57
CA ARG A 199 6.68 -17.63 -2.91
C ARG A 199 6.03 -17.17 -4.22
N SER A 200 6.05 -18.01 -5.26
CA SER A 200 5.38 -17.70 -6.53
C SER A 200 3.87 -17.61 -6.39
N LEU A 201 3.26 -18.45 -5.56
CA LEU A 201 1.83 -18.38 -5.25
C LEU A 201 1.49 -17.11 -4.46
N ALA A 202 2.30 -16.75 -3.48
CA ALA A 202 2.17 -15.51 -2.72
C ALA A 202 2.26 -14.29 -3.64
N HIS A 203 3.25 -14.25 -4.56
CA HIS A 203 3.35 -13.21 -5.59
C HIS A 203 2.07 -13.10 -6.41
N SER A 204 1.61 -14.19 -7.01
CA SER A 204 0.40 -14.19 -7.85
C SER A 204 -0.82 -13.69 -7.10
N ARG A 205 -0.97 -14.11 -5.84
CA ARG A 205 -2.08 -13.68 -4.98
C ARG A 205 -1.99 -12.22 -4.61
N THR A 206 -0.78 -11.72 -4.29
CA THR A 206 -0.51 -10.31 -4.00
C THR A 206 -0.86 -9.41 -5.16
N VAL A 207 -0.38 -9.74 -6.36
CA VAL A 207 -0.66 -8.95 -7.58
C VAL A 207 -2.15 -8.89 -7.87
N ARG A 208 -2.88 -10.00 -7.68
CA ARG A 208 -4.33 -10.04 -7.86
C ARG A 208 -5.05 -9.19 -6.81
N LEU A 209 -4.62 -9.24 -5.55
CA LEU A 209 -5.19 -8.42 -4.48
C LEU A 209 -4.91 -6.93 -4.73
N ALA A 210 -3.68 -6.55 -5.05
CA ALA A 210 -3.30 -5.17 -5.31
C ALA A 210 -4.11 -4.54 -6.48
N ARG A 211 -4.34 -5.30 -7.56
CA ARG A 211 -5.19 -4.87 -8.67
C ARG A 211 -6.65 -4.67 -8.25
N ALA A 212 -7.19 -5.60 -7.47
CA ALA A 212 -8.56 -5.52 -6.96
C ALA A 212 -8.72 -4.34 -5.98
N GLN A 213 -7.74 -4.11 -5.11
CA GLN A 213 -7.67 -2.94 -4.22
C GLN A 213 -7.67 -1.65 -5.02
N ALA A 214 -6.78 -1.54 -6.03
CA ALA A 214 -6.68 -0.34 -6.86
C ALA A 214 -8.01 -0.01 -7.57
N GLY A 215 -8.70 -1.02 -8.11
CA GLY A 215 -10.02 -0.85 -8.71
C GLY A 215 -11.07 -0.36 -7.71
N ALA A 216 -11.14 -1.00 -6.53
CA ALA A 216 -12.09 -0.64 -5.49
C ALA A 216 -11.85 0.77 -4.91
N VAL A 217 -10.58 1.16 -4.74
CA VAL A 217 -10.18 2.50 -4.27
C VAL A 217 -10.61 3.58 -5.26
N ARG A 218 -10.30 3.40 -6.57
CA ARG A 218 -10.72 4.36 -7.61
C ARG A 218 -12.24 4.49 -7.68
N ALA A 219 -12.95 3.37 -7.68
CA ALA A 219 -14.42 3.37 -7.70
C ALA A 219 -15.04 4.08 -6.49
N ALA A 220 -14.34 4.11 -5.36
CA ALA A 220 -14.74 4.79 -4.14
C ALA A 220 -14.26 6.27 -4.06
N GLY A 221 -13.62 6.80 -5.11
CA GLY A 221 -13.10 8.17 -5.16
C GLY A 221 -11.81 8.40 -4.40
N GLY A 222 -11.05 7.33 -4.08
CA GLY A 222 -9.70 7.43 -3.51
C GLY A 222 -8.59 7.26 -4.56
N THR A 223 -7.36 7.52 -4.16
CA THR A 223 -6.16 7.42 -4.99
C THR A 223 -5.33 6.19 -4.60
N PRO A 224 -5.23 5.15 -5.45
CA PRO A 224 -4.38 4.00 -5.19
C PRO A 224 -2.95 4.23 -5.64
N VAL A 225 -1.98 3.86 -4.82
CA VAL A 225 -0.54 3.84 -5.12
C VAL A 225 -0.07 2.39 -5.23
N PRO A 226 0.40 1.94 -6.39
CA PRO A 226 0.76 0.53 -6.64
C PRO A 226 2.13 0.19 -6.06
N LEU A 227 2.27 0.14 -4.73
CA LEU A 227 3.55 -0.06 -4.03
C LEU A 227 4.28 -1.33 -4.47
N ALA A 228 3.56 -2.43 -4.74
CA ALA A 228 4.17 -3.66 -5.24
C ALA A 228 4.97 -3.41 -6.53
N ASN A 229 4.39 -2.69 -7.50
CA ASN A 229 5.05 -2.43 -8.78
C ASN A 229 6.18 -1.40 -8.65
N LEU A 230 6.00 -0.41 -7.79
CA LEU A 230 6.96 0.69 -7.63
C LEU A 230 8.21 0.26 -6.87
N LEU A 231 8.08 -0.62 -5.87
CA LEU A 231 9.18 -0.97 -4.96
C LEU A 231 9.79 -2.35 -5.23
N ALA A 232 9.07 -3.28 -5.87
CA ALA A 232 9.60 -4.61 -6.12
C ALA A 232 10.95 -4.66 -6.86
N PRO A 233 11.28 -3.75 -7.80
CA PRO A 233 12.60 -3.72 -8.41
C PRO A 233 13.73 -3.51 -7.39
N GLN A 234 13.57 -2.57 -6.46
CA GLN A 234 14.55 -2.26 -5.41
C GLN A 234 14.68 -3.43 -4.42
N PHE A 235 13.55 -4.03 -4.00
CA PHE A 235 13.56 -5.21 -3.13
C PHE A 235 14.28 -6.42 -3.76
N ARG A 236 14.24 -6.56 -5.09
CA ARG A 236 14.97 -7.63 -5.80
C ARG A 236 16.43 -7.31 -6.01
N ALA A 237 16.75 -6.03 -6.23
CA ALA A 237 18.13 -5.59 -6.51
C ALA A 237 18.99 -5.54 -5.26
N THR A 238 18.44 -5.10 -4.13
CA THR A 238 19.17 -4.88 -2.86
C THR A 238 18.32 -5.32 -1.66
N PRO A 239 17.98 -6.63 -1.57
CA PRO A 239 17.10 -7.11 -0.49
C PRO A 239 17.63 -6.81 0.91
N GLU A 240 18.95 -6.86 1.10
CA GLU A 240 19.65 -6.57 2.36
C GLU A 240 19.46 -5.13 2.84
N LEU A 241 19.22 -4.18 1.92
CA LEU A 241 18.95 -2.78 2.24
C LEU A 241 17.44 -2.49 2.37
N MET A 242 16.61 -3.33 1.78
CA MET A 242 15.17 -3.09 1.68
C MET A 242 14.35 -3.79 2.77
N PHE A 243 14.88 -4.85 3.38
CA PHE A 243 14.24 -5.53 4.50
C PHE A 243 14.87 -5.11 5.82
N SER A 244 14.07 -5.07 6.88
CA SER A 244 14.55 -4.97 8.26
C SER A 244 15.27 -6.26 8.66
N ALA A 245 15.82 -6.29 9.88
CA ALA A 245 16.58 -7.44 10.39
C ALA A 245 15.78 -8.77 10.42
N ASP A 246 14.44 -8.69 10.38
CA ASP A 246 13.57 -9.87 10.35
C ASP A 246 13.42 -10.50 8.95
N GLY A 247 13.98 -9.88 7.91
CA GLY A 247 13.92 -10.36 6.53
C GLY A 247 12.50 -10.38 5.92
N PHE A 248 11.53 -9.73 6.57
CA PHE A 248 10.13 -9.73 6.17
C PHE A 248 9.53 -8.33 6.07
N HIS A 249 9.66 -7.53 7.12
CA HIS A 249 9.17 -6.16 7.11
C HIS A 249 10.13 -5.24 6.36
N PRO A 250 9.62 -4.15 5.77
CA PRO A 250 10.46 -3.15 5.13
C PRO A 250 11.46 -2.52 6.10
N SER A 251 12.65 -2.18 5.62
CA SER A 251 13.60 -1.33 6.33
C SER A 251 13.16 0.13 6.33
N SER A 252 13.82 0.97 7.14
CA SER A 252 13.64 2.43 7.12
C SER A 252 13.80 3.02 5.73
N ARG A 253 14.76 2.52 4.93
CA ARG A 253 14.95 2.90 3.53
C ARG A 253 13.73 2.56 2.66
N ALA A 254 13.20 1.36 2.78
CA ALA A 254 12.04 0.95 2.02
C ALA A 254 10.79 1.75 2.41
N TYR A 255 10.63 2.08 3.70
CA TYR A 255 9.58 2.96 4.17
C TYR A 255 9.72 4.39 3.63
N ALA A 256 10.94 4.93 3.55
CA ALA A 256 11.18 6.24 2.96
C ALA A 256 10.76 6.30 1.48
N LEU A 257 11.09 5.25 0.70
CA LEU A 257 10.66 5.14 -0.68
C LEU A 257 9.14 5.02 -0.82
N ALA A 258 8.50 4.22 0.04
CA ALA A 258 7.04 4.10 0.05
C ALA A 258 6.36 5.41 0.43
N ALA A 259 6.87 6.09 1.48
CA ALA A 259 6.36 7.37 1.96
C ALA A 259 6.47 8.46 0.88
N ALA A 260 7.57 8.51 0.12
CA ALA A 260 7.73 9.44 -0.98
C ALA A 260 6.66 9.26 -2.06
N GLN A 261 6.34 8.01 -2.45
CA GLN A 261 5.28 7.72 -3.43
C GLN A 261 3.89 8.11 -2.92
N LEU A 262 3.62 7.82 -1.64
CA LEU A 262 2.35 8.16 -1.00
C LEU A 262 2.19 9.67 -0.82
N LEU A 263 3.28 10.39 -0.48
CA LEU A 263 3.28 11.84 -0.34
C LEU A 263 2.94 12.53 -1.67
N VAL A 264 3.59 12.13 -2.77
CA VAL A 264 3.29 12.67 -4.10
C VAL A 264 1.80 12.48 -4.44
N ALA A 265 1.28 11.27 -4.25
CA ALA A 265 -0.12 10.99 -4.51
C ALA A 265 -1.08 11.77 -3.58
N LEU A 266 -0.65 12.02 -2.33
CA LEU A 266 -1.43 12.78 -1.37
C LEU A 266 -1.45 14.28 -1.71
N CYS A 267 -0.32 14.86 -2.06
CA CYS A 267 -0.24 16.26 -2.52
C CYS A 267 -1.10 16.48 -3.76
N ASP A 268 -0.98 15.61 -4.78
CA ASP A 268 -1.79 15.67 -5.99
C ASP A 268 -3.30 15.58 -5.67
N ALA A 269 -3.70 14.65 -4.80
CA ALA A 269 -5.09 14.49 -4.39
C ALA A 269 -5.64 15.65 -3.54
N LEU A 270 -4.76 16.41 -2.87
CA LEU A 270 -5.08 17.64 -2.14
C LEU A 270 -5.05 18.89 -3.03
N GLY A 271 -4.72 18.77 -4.32
CA GLY A 271 -4.57 19.89 -5.25
C GLY A 271 -3.35 20.76 -4.96
N GLN A 272 -2.31 20.20 -4.33
CA GLN A 272 -1.06 20.89 -4.02
C GLN A 272 -0.01 20.53 -5.09
N GLU A 273 0.70 21.55 -5.60
CA GLU A 273 1.86 21.32 -6.48
C GLU A 273 3.04 20.76 -5.67
N VAL A 274 3.67 19.71 -6.20
CA VAL A 274 4.81 19.07 -5.53
C VAL A 274 6.11 19.67 -6.01
N HIS A 275 6.80 20.38 -5.13
CA HIS A 275 8.11 20.96 -5.39
C HIS A 275 9.22 20.00 -4.92
N SER A 276 9.76 19.18 -5.83
CA SER A 276 10.91 18.24 -5.62
C SER A 276 10.91 17.42 -4.31
N PRO A 277 10.00 16.45 -4.14
CA PRO A 277 9.82 15.76 -2.84
C PRO A 277 10.76 14.58 -2.58
N VAL A 278 11.39 14.02 -3.61
CA VAL A 278 12.03 12.69 -3.50
C VAL A 278 13.41 12.76 -2.87
N LEU A 279 14.16 13.80 -3.11
CA LEU A 279 15.55 13.96 -2.62
C LEU A 279 15.64 14.21 -1.12
N ASN A 280 14.71 14.96 -0.55
CA ASN A 280 14.77 15.33 0.88
C ASN A 280 14.38 14.21 1.84
N LEU A 281 13.57 13.23 1.42
CA LEU A 281 13.21 12.11 2.28
C LEU A 281 14.32 11.05 2.34
N ALA A 282 15.04 10.83 1.23
CA ALA A 282 16.17 9.91 1.18
C ALA A 282 17.41 10.46 1.94
N SER A 283 17.68 11.77 1.86
CA SER A 283 18.78 12.39 2.57
C SER A 283 18.57 12.50 4.10
N ARG A 284 17.32 12.61 4.55
CA ARG A 284 16.99 12.57 5.99
C ARG A 284 17.17 11.17 6.60
N ALA A 285 17.19 10.10 5.78
CA ALA A 285 17.48 8.73 6.22
C ALA A 285 18.98 8.41 6.31
N GLY A 286 19.87 9.40 6.19
CA GLY A 286 21.32 9.25 6.45
C GLY A 286 22.13 8.55 5.36
N GLU A 287 21.69 8.57 4.08
CA GLU A 287 22.40 7.90 2.99
C GLU A 287 22.97 8.86 1.92
N PRO A 288 24.12 8.50 1.27
CA PRO A 288 24.73 9.30 0.22
C PRO A 288 23.83 9.41 -1.03
N GLU A 289 23.90 10.57 -1.68
CA GLU A 289 23.13 10.94 -2.86
C GLU A 289 23.06 9.83 -3.93
N LEU A 290 21.86 9.37 -4.24
CA LEU A 290 21.56 8.53 -5.38
C LEU A 290 21.49 9.36 -6.67
N GLY A 291 22.67 9.70 -7.21
CA GLY A 291 22.78 10.20 -8.57
C GLY A 291 22.34 9.13 -9.57
N ALA A 292 21.44 9.48 -10.49
CA ALA A 292 20.99 8.73 -11.67
C ALA A 292 19.68 7.91 -11.62
N ALA A 293 19.05 7.64 -10.48
CA ALA A 293 17.71 7.03 -10.46
C ALA A 293 16.56 8.01 -10.79
N ASN A 294 16.84 9.32 -10.73
CA ASN A 294 15.84 10.39 -10.86
C ASN A 294 15.21 10.55 -12.26
N THR A 295 15.88 10.09 -13.33
CA THR A 295 15.37 10.25 -14.70
C THR A 295 14.20 9.31 -15.01
N ARG A 296 14.08 8.17 -14.32
CA ARG A 296 13.00 7.20 -14.53
C ARG A 296 11.74 7.52 -13.72
N LEU A 297 11.88 8.15 -12.56
CA LEU A 297 10.73 8.55 -11.73
C LEU A 297 9.95 9.73 -12.35
N SER A 298 10.66 10.68 -12.97
CA SER A 298 10.03 11.78 -13.73
C SER A 298 9.33 11.31 -15.02
N ALA A 299 9.74 10.16 -15.60
CA ALA A 299 9.08 9.55 -16.75
C ALA A 299 7.77 8.87 -16.35
N VAL A 300 7.71 8.23 -15.18
CA VAL A 300 6.49 7.58 -14.67
C VAL A 300 5.43 8.62 -14.31
N ALA A 301 5.81 9.74 -13.71
CA ALA A 301 4.88 10.84 -13.42
C ALA A 301 4.28 11.45 -14.70
N ARG A 302 5.01 11.45 -15.83
CA ARG A 302 4.50 11.90 -17.13
C ARG A 302 3.53 10.94 -17.81
N LEU A 303 3.66 9.64 -17.59
CA LEU A 303 2.75 8.62 -18.14
C LEU A 303 1.35 8.65 -17.51
N TRP A 304 1.17 9.31 -16.36
CA TRP A 304 -0.10 9.40 -15.63
C TRP A 304 -0.87 10.71 -15.88
N ARG A 305 -0.31 11.68 -16.59
CA ARG A 305 -1.06 12.86 -17.03
C ARG A 305 -1.96 12.47 -18.21
N ARG A 306 -3.24 12.25 -17.96
CA ARG A 306 -4.25 12.22 -19.02
C ARG A 306 -4.32 13.62 -19.62
N PRO A 307 -4.24 13.79 -20.97
CA PRO A 307 -4.53 15.08 -21.58
C PRO A 307 -5.99 15.47 -21.25
N ALA A 308 -6.19 16.69 -20.81
CA ALA A 308 -7.52 17.25 -20.63
C ALA A 308 -8.28 17.18 -21.97
N PRO A 309 -9.59 16.85 -21.98
CA PRO A 309 -10.37 16.88 -23.21
C PRO A 309 -10.37 18.32 -23.73
N SER A 310 -9.92 18.50 -24.97
CA SER A 310 -10.01 19.77 -25.70
C SER A 310 -11.47 20.18 -25.83
N SER A 311 -11.88 21.26 -25.17
CA SER A 311 -13.15 21.90 -25.37
C SER A 311 -13.14 22.62 -26.74
N SER A 312 -13.64 21.96 -27.78
CA SER A 312 -14.02 22.62 -29.00
C SER A 312 -15.30 23.45 -28.76
N GLY A 313 -15.12 24.75 -28.55
CA GLY A 313 -16.24 25.70 -28.51
C GLY A 313 -16.91 25.82 -29.87
N PRO A 314 -18.23 26.04 -29.91
CA PRO A 314 -18.95 26.21 -31.16
C PRO A 314 -18.61 27.56 -31.81
N SER A 315 -18.27 27.53 -33.09
CA SER A 315 -18.09 28.70 -33.93
C SER A 315 -19.39 29.47 -34.05
N SER A 316 -19.35 30.73 -33.64
CA SER A 316 -20.42 31.72 -33.88
C SER A 316 -20.58 32.03 -35.36
N HIS A 317 -21.67 31.60 -35.98
CA HIS A 317 -22.15 32.14 -37.26
C HIS A 317 -22.69 33.56 -37.01
N GLN A 318 -22.07 34.53 -37.67
CA GLN A 318 -22.65 35.86 -37.92
C GLN A 318 -23.68 35.75 -39.06
N PRO A 319 -24.89 36.30 -38.93
CA PRO A 319 -25.75 36.52 -40.08
C PRO A 319 -25.40 37.84 -40.74
N MET A 320 -25.17 37.78 -42.05
CA MET A 320 -25.13 38.96 -42.96
C MET A 320 -26.50 39.65 -42.98
N GLY A 321 -26.50 40.97 -42.74
CA GLY A 321 -27.62 41.82 -43.01
C GLY A 321 -27.81 42.08 -44.49
N ARG A 322 -29.06 42.16 -44.92
CA ARG A 322 -29.52 42.82 -46.14
C ARG A 322 -30.58 43.85 -45.73
N ASP A 323 -30.36 45.00 -46.36
CA ASP A 323 -31.18 46.20 -46.54
C ASP A 323 -31.24 47.17 -45.36
#